data_78d3b2241175596df476a61e55ef0d93
#
_entry.id   78d3b2241175596df476a61e55ef0d93
#
_cell.length_a   1.000
_cell.length_b   1.000
_cell.length_c   1.000
_cell.angle_alpha   90.00
_cell.angle_beta   90.00
_cell.angle_gamma   90.00
#
_symmetry.space_group_name_H-M   'P 1'
#
loop_
_entity.id
_entity.type
_entity.pdbx_description
1 polymer ?
#
loop_
_entity_poly.entity_id
_entity_poly.type
_entity_poly.pdbx_seq_one_letter_code
_entity_poly.pdbx_strand_id
1 'polypeptide(L)'
;MKEMKRRFRLAAVAIVGPIILAGTLGSAQTNPPKEAPPDVPDAIAVPAGLEPVLFAHGSGAQIYTCQAGADGKFAWTLKGPEAELKDRKDKVIGEHSADPTSKLPAWKLKDGSEITGKAAAHVDALDPESVPWLLVNVVSNAGKGQLANVTTIQRVHTHGGQPPDYGCDESHKDAETKSNYSADYYFFAPAK
;
A
#
# COMPACT_ATOMS: atom_id res chain seq x y z
N MET A 1 29.09 -48.10 -90.31
CA MET A 1 28.65 -48.30 -88.94
C MET A 1 29.12 -47.10 -88.15
N LYS A 2 28.24 -46.08 -87.91
CA LYS A 2 28.59 -44.86 -87.16
C LYS A 2 27.76 -44.86 -85.87
N GLU A 3 28.45 -44.97 -84.75
CA GLU A 3 27.86 -44.86 -83.43
C GLU A 3 27.53 -43.41 -83.16
N MET A 4 26.33 -43.15 -82.78
CA MET A 4 25.82 -41.81 -82.41
C MET A 4 25.82 -41.68 -80.87
N LYS A 5 26.80 -40.99 -80.37
CA LYS A 5 26.88 -40.69 -78.91
C LYS A 5 25.84 -39.62 -78.56
N ARG A 6 24.79 -40.02 -77.83
CA ARG A 6 23.82 -39.10 -77.18
C ARG A 6 24.44 -38.47 -75.93
N ARG A 7 24.59 -37.15 -75.97
CA ARG A 7 25.00 -36.37 -74.76
C ARG A 7 23.74 -36.01 -73.99
N PHE A 8 23.58 -36.59 -72.80
CA PHE A 8 22.61 -36.16 -71.80
C PHE A 8 23.11 -34.85 -71.13
N ARG A 9 22.32 -33.77 -71.27
CA ARG A 9 22.49 -32.53 -70.48
C ARG A 9 21.69 -32.68 -69.21
N LEU A 10 22.35 -32.74 -68.07
CA LEU A 10 21.72 -32.61 -66.78
C LEU A 10 21.34 -31.13 -66.56
N ALA A 11 20.04 -30.86 -66.46
CA ALA A 11 19.56 -29.58 -66.00
C ALA A 11 19.54 -29.58 -64.47
N ALA A 12 20.38 -28.70 -63.88
CA ALA A 12 20.37 -28.46 -62.44
C ALA A 12 19.13 -27.62 -62.09
N VAL A 13 18.19 -28.21 -61.36
CA VAL A 13 17.04 -27.48 -60.81
C VAL A 13 17.51 -26.88 -59.47
N ALA A 14 17.64 -25.57 -59.39
CA ALA A 14 17.88 -24.85 -58.19
C ALA A 14 16.58 -24.75 -57.38
N ILE A 15 16.49 -25.44 -56.26
CA ILE A 15 15.38 -25.33 -55.31
C ILE A 15 15.68 -24.11 -54.42
N VAL A 16 14.99 -23.01 -54.66
CA VAL A 16 14.98 -21.82 -53.75
C VAL A 16 13.95 -22.12 -52.68
N GLY A 17 14.44 -22.54 -51.52
CA GLY A 17 13.62 -22.71 -50.31
C GLY A 17 13.23 -21.36 -49.70
N PRO A 18 11.98 -21.19 -49.22
CA PRO A 18 11.61 -19.95 -48.52
C PRO A 18 12.33 -19.85 -47.17
N ILE A 19 13.06 -18.76 -46.99
CA ILE A 19 13.62 -18.39 -45.68
C ILE A 19 12.46 -17.89 -44.83
N ILE A 20 12.00 -18.72 -43.88
CA ILE A 20 11.03 -18.29 -42.85
C ILE A 20 11.80 -17.46 -41.82
N LEU A 21 11.64 -16.13 -41.90
CA LEU A 21 12.11 -15.22 -40.88
C LEU A 21 11.22 -15.42 -39.64
N ALA A 22 11.66 -16.21 -38.66
CA ALA A 22 11.03 -16.33 -37.36
C ALA A 22 11.23 -15.02 -36.60
N GLY A 23 10.28 -14.10 -36.73
CA GLY A 23 10.22 -12.91 -35.92
C GLY A 23 9.99 -13.29 -34.46
N THR A 24 10.98 -13.10 -33.58
CA THR A 24 10.80 -13.18 -32.13
C THR A 24 9.87 -12.04 -31.70
N LEU A 25 8.61 -12.38 -31.40
CA LEU A 25 7.71 -11.48 -30.70
C LEU A 25 8.29 -11.26 -29.29
N GLY A 26 9.06 -10.21 -29.15
CA GLY A 26 9.49 -9.73 -27.84
C GLY A 26 8.24 -9.38 -27.03
N SER A 27 7.96 -10.17 -25.98
CA SER A 27 6.94 -9.82 -24.98
C SER A 27 7.38 -8.51 -24.36
N ALA A 28 6.71 -7.41 -24.70
CA ALA A 28 6.84 -6.17 -23.99
C ALA A 28 6.40 -6.44 -22.54
N GLN A 29 7.35 -6.47 -21.61
CA GLN A 29 7.05 -6.46 -20.18
C GLN A 29 6.41 -5.10 -19.88
N THR A 30 5.09 -5.04 -19.82
CA THR A 30 4.39 -3.89 -19.28
C THR A 30 4.68 -3.87 -17.78
N ASN A 31 5.51 -2.94 -17.33
CA ASN A 31 5.60 -2.64 -15.91
C ASN A 31 4.19 -2.39 -15.39
N PRO A 32 3.83 -2.91 -14.19
CA PRO A 32 2.53 -2.58 -13.60
C PRO A 32 2.40 -1.05 -13.55
N PRO A 33 1.19 -0.51 -13.76
CA PRO A 33 0.97 0.92 -13.69
C PRO A 33 1.47 1.41 -12.33
N LYS A 34 2.31 2.46 -12.37
CA LYS A 34 2.82 3.10 -11.17
C LYS A 34 1.62 3.64 -10.38
N GLU A 35 1.61 3.43 -9.07
CA GLU A 35 0.56 3.97 -8.21
C GLU A 35 0.51 5.49 -8.34
N ALA A 36 -0.69 6.06 -8.52
CA ALA A 36 -0.86 7.50 -8.59
C ALA A 36 -1.02 8.06 -7.17
N PRO A 37 -0.39 9.20 -6.83
CA PRO A 37 -0.60 9.86 -5.55
C PRO A 37 -2.06 10.33 -5.44
N PRO A 38 -2.64 10.37 -4.23
CA PRO A 38 -3.96 10.96 -4.02
C PRO A 38 -3.91 12.48 -4.17
N ASP A 39 -5.05 13.08 -4.51
CA ASP A 39 -5.24 14.53 -4.42
C ASP A 39 -5.49 14.90 -2.95
N VAL A 40 -4.64 15.75 -2.38
CA VAL A 40 -4.67 16.08 -0.95
C VAL A 40 -4.40 17.57 -0.71
N PRO A 41 -4.92 18.15 0.39
CA PRO A 41 -4.52 19.49 0.83
C PRO A 41 -3.00 19.61 1.06
N ASP A 42 -2.43 20.80 0.79
CA ASP A 42 -1.00 21.09 0.94
C ASP A 42 -0.45 20.74 2.34
N ALA A 43 -1.28 20.87 3.39
CA ALA A 43 -0.88 20.59 4.77
C ALA A 43 -0.42 19.14 4.99
N ILE A 44 -0.87 18.20 4.16
CA ILE A 44 -0.48 16.78 4.22
C ILE A 44 0.17 16.31 2.92
N ALA A 45 0.64 17.24 2.09
CA ALA A 45 1.37 16.91 0.87
C ALA A 45 2.69 16.20 1.19
N VAL A 46 3.03 15.22 0.37
CA VAL A 46 4.29 14.48 0.52
C VAL A 46 5.46 15.33 0.04
N PRO A 47 6.60 15.34 0.73
CA PRO A 47 7.80 16.04 0.29
C PRO A 47 8.21 15.66 -1.14
N ALA A 48 8.77 16.62 -1.89
CA ALA A 48 9.29 16.39 -3.23
C ALA A 48 10.38 15.29 -3.23
N GLY A 49 10.48 14.55 -4.33
CA GLY A 49 11.45 13.46 -4.48
C GLY A 49 11.00 12.11 -3.95
N LEU A 50 9.79 12.03 -3.43
CA LEU A 50 9.15 10.75 -3.06
C LEU A 50 8.10 10.35 -4.11
N GLU A 51 7.93 9.06 -4.30
CA GLU A 51 6.92 8.51 -5.19
C GLU A 51 6.10 7.40 -4.48
N PRO A 52 4.82 7.25 -4.79
CA PRO A 52 4.01 6.19 -4.22
C PRO A 52 4.45 4.84 -4.78
N VAL A 53 4.75 3.92 -3.88
CA VAL A 53 5.24 2.57 -4.22
C VAL A 53 4.25 1.47 -3.88
N LEU A 54 3.27 1.77 -3.02
CA LEU A 54 2.24 0.83 -2.61
C LEU A 54 0.98 1.59 -2.21
N PHE A 55 -0.17 1.00 -2.52
CA PHE A 55 -1.49 1.35 -2.02
C PHE A 55 -2.02 0.21 -1.16
N ALA A 56 -2.72 0.55 -0.07
CA ALA A 56 -3.55 -0.39 0.68
C ALA A 56 -4.82 0.27 1.20
N HIS A 57 -5.95 -0.42 1.07
CA HIS A 57 -7.19 -0.08 1.75
C HIS A 57 -7.20 -0.75 3.12
N GLY A 58 -7.25 0.04 4.18
CA GLY A 58 -7.39 -0.43 5.56
C GLY A 58 -8.85 -0.51 5.95
N SER A 59 -9.28 -1.63 6.52
CA SER A 59 -10.65 -1.83 7.02
C SER A 59 -10.63 -2.60 8.32
N GLY A 60 -11.29 -2.04 9.36
CA GLY A 60 -11.29 -2.63 10.70
C GLY A 60 -11.86 -1.67 11.75
N ALA A 61 -11.16 -1.49 12.88
CA ALA A 61 -11.60 -0.64 13.96
C ALA A 61 -10.45 0.17 14.58
N GLN A 62 -10.77 1.35 15.09
CA GLN A 62 -9.96 2.05 16.07
C GLN A 62 -10.36 1.57 17.46
N ILE A 63 -9.40 1.19 18.28
CA ILE A 63 -9.60 0.71 19.64
C ILE A 63 -9.33 1.85 20.60
N TYR A 64 -10.24 2.12 21.49
CA TYR A 64 -10.11 3.13 22.53
C TYR A 64 -10.23 2.52 23.92
N THR A 65 -9.51 3.10 24.87
CA THR A 65 -9.59 2.75 26.30
C THR A 65 -10.10 3.95 27.07
N CYS A 66 -11.06 3.77 27.96
CA CYS A 66 -11.56 4.82 28.84
C CYS A 66 -10.55 5.12 29.95
N GLN A 67 -9.99 6.33 29.95
CA GLN A 67 -8.94 6.73 30.90
C GLN A 67 -9.24 8.08 31.51
N ALA A 68 -8.82 8.27 32.77
CA ALA A 68 -8.82 9.58 33.40
C ALA A 68 -7.67 10.42 32.87
N GLY A 69 -7.96 11.63 32.44
CA GLY A 69 -6.96 12.65 32.11
C GLY A 69 -6.31 13.24 33.36
N ALA A 70 -5.31 14.09 33.15
CA ALA A 70 -4.62 14.79 34.25
C ALA A 70 -5.54 15.74 35.05
N ASP A 71 -6.64 16.17 34.45
CA ASP A 71 -7.70 16.99 35.10
C ASP A 71 -8.77 16.15 35.80
N GLY A 72 -8.60 14.84 35.87
CA GLY A 72 -9.54 13.89 36.46
C GLY A 72 -10.77 13.58 35.62
N LYS A 73 -10.90 14.14 34.40
CA LYS A 73 -11.99 13.84 33.51
C LYS A 73 -11.71 12.55 32.73
N PHE A 74 -12.72 11.72 32.59
CA PHE A 74 -12.64 10.50 31.81
C PHE A 74 -12.89 10.79 30.33
N ALA A 75 -12.07 10.18 29.47
CA ALA A 75 -12.22 10.26 28.03
C ALA A 75 -11.73 8.97 27.35
N TRP A 76 -12.27 8.68 26.17
CA TRP A 76 -11.78 7.64 25.31
C TRP A 76 -10.43 8.02 24.72
N THR A 77 -9.38 7.28 25.07
CA THR A 77 -8.01 7.47 24.58
C THR A 77 -7.70 6.39 23.56
N LEU A 78 -7.17 6.79 22.40
CA LEU A 78 -6.82 5.84 21.34
C LEU A 78 -5.74 4.86 21.84
N LYS A 79 -6.05 3.58 21.82
CA LYS A 79 -5.12 2.48 22.08
C LYS A 79 -4.37 2.09 20.80
N GLY A 80 -5.05 2.10 19.66
CA GLY A 80 -4.50 1.80 18.35
C GLY A 80 -5.50 1.19 17.39
N PRO A 81 -5.13 1.03 16.12
CA PRO A 81 -5.94 0.36 15.13
C PRO A 81 -5.86 -1.17 15.24
N GLU A 82 -6.90 -1.83 14.77
CA GLU A 82 -6.96 -3.25 14.40
C GLU A 82 -7.62 -3.33 13.03
N ALA A 83 -6.83 -3.41 11.95
CA ALA A 83 -7.37 -3.41 10.59
C ALA A 83 -6.59 -4.34 9.66
N GLU A 84 -7.31 -4.94 8.71
CA GLU A 84 -6.71 -5.60 7.55
C GLU A 84 -6.30 -4.57 6.51
N LEU A 85 -5.19 -4.84 5.83
CA LEU A 85 -4.73 -4.08 4.66
C LEU A 85 -5.01 -4.90 3.40
N LYS A 86 -5.72 -4.32 2.44
CA LYS A 86 -6.08 -4.95 1.17
C LYS A 86 -5.51 -4.17 -0.01
N ASP A 87 -5.07 -4.89 -1.02
CA ASP A 87 -4.65 -4.27 -2.28
C ASP A 87 -5.88 -3.85 -3.13
N ARG A 88 -5.63 -3.26 -4.32
CA ARG A 88 -6.70 -2.83 -5.24
C ARG A 88 -7.55 -3.98 -5.83
N LYS A 89 -7.20 -5.23 -5.52
CA LYS A 89 -7.97 -6.43 -5.90
C LYS A 89 -8.66 -7.08 -4.72
N ASP A 90 -8.82 -6.33 -3.60
CA ASP A 90 -9.40 -6.81 -2.33
C ASP A 90 -8.65 -7.99 -1.69
N LYS A 91 -7.42 -8.26 -2.13
CA LYS A 91 -6.59 -9.28 -1.52
C LYS A 91 -5.97 -8.73 -0.24
N VAL A 92 -6.12 -9.45 0.88
CA VAL A 92 -5.46 -9.12 2.14
C VAL A 92 -3.95 -9.30 2.00
N ILE A 93 -3.21 -8.20 2.07
CA ILE A 93 -1.76 -8.11 1.93
C ILE A 93 -1.04 -7.90 3.26
N GLY A 94 -1.74 -7.52 4.33
CA GLY A 94 -1.15 -7.23 5.63
C GLY A 94 -2.16 -6.79 6.67
N GLU A 95 -1.64 -6.18 7.73
CA GLU A 95 -2.39 -5.66 8.86
C GLU A 95 -1.88 -4.29 9.30
N HIS A 96 -2.74 -3.50 9.95
CA HIS A 96 -2.43 -2.24 10.60
C HIS A 96 -2.84 -2.32 12.05
N SER A 97 -1.88 -2.16 12.96
CA SER A 97 -2.07 -2.32 14.41
C SER A 97 -1.19 -1.35 15.20
N ALA A 98 -1.28 -1.34 16.53
CA ALA A 98 -0.27 -0.72 17.36
C ALA A 98 0.90 -1.68 17.56
N ASP A 99 2.14 -1.21 17.36
CA ASP A 99 3.33 -1.97 17.70
C ASP A 99 3.35 -2.29 19.21
N PRO A 100 3.53 -3.54 19.62
CA PRO A 100 3.39 -3.94 21.01
C PRO A 100 4.42 -3.31 21.94
N THR A 101 5.56 -2.89 21.41
CA THR A 101 6.68 -2.31 22.19
C THR A 101 6.61 -0.79 22.21
N SER A 102 6.64 -0.16 21.03
CA SER A 102 6.66 1.30 20.91
C SER A 102 5.29 1.96 21.06
N LYS A 103 4.20 1.19 20.95
CA LYS A 103 2.81 1.66 20.90
C LYS A 103 2.51 2.58 19.70
N LEU A 104 3.43 2.70 18.77
CA LEU A 104 3.24 3.47 17.55
C LEU A 104 2.36 2.70 16.54
N PRO A 105 1.64 3.40 15.67
CA PRO A 105 1.00 2.77 14.53
C PRO A 105 2.00 1.98 13.70
N ALA A 106 1.67 0.74 13.37
CA ALA A 106 2.49 -0.19 12.59
C ALA A 106 1.70 -0.72 11.39
N TRP A 107 2.38 -0.90 10.28
CA TRP A 107 1.88 -1.56 9.08
C TRP A 107 2.80 -2.74 8.78
N LYS A 108 2.23 -3.94 8.78
CA LYS A 108 2.98 -5.18 8.58
C LYS A 108 2.39 -5.93 7.39
N LEU A 109 3.20 -6.22 6.39
CA LEU A 109 2.79 -6.97 5.22
C LEU A 109 3.11 -8.47 5.35
N LYS A 110 2.37 -9.27 4.57
CA LYS A 110 2.58 -10.73 4.48
C LYS A 110 3.91 -11.11 3.83
N ASP A 111 4.60 -10.16 3.18
CA ASP A 111 5.95 -10.35 2.63
C ASP A 111 7.05 -10.24 3.71
N GLY A 112 6.68 -9.99 4.96
CA GLY A 112 7.56 -9.88 6.12
C GLY A 112 8.16 -8.49 6.33
N SER A 113 7.79 -7.50 5.53
CA SER A 113 8.18 -6.11 5.78
C SER A 113 7.21 -5.44 6.75
N GLU A 114 7.76 -4.59 7.62
CA GLU A 114 7.02 -3.85 8.64
C GLU A 114 7.61 -2.45 8.82
N ILE A 115 6.74 -1.49 9.08
CA ILE A 115 7.12 -0.12 9.43
C ILE A 115 6.28 0.38 10.60
N THR A 116 6.87 1.28 11.41
CA THR A 116 6.14 2.09 12.38
C THR A 116 6.26 3.56 12.01
N GLY A 117 5.28 4.37 12.42
CA GLY A 117 5.26 5.77 12.04
C GLY A 117 4.70 6.69 13.10
N LYS A 118 4.94 8.00 12.92
CA LYS A 118 4.34 9.09 13.72
C LYS A 118 3.65 10.07 12.80
N ALA A 119 2.44 10.51 13.16
CA ALA A 119 1.77 11.61 12.48
C ALA A 119 2.64 12.87 12.52
N ALA A 120 2.90 13.44 11.36
CA ALA A 120 3.65 14.67 11.15
C ALA A 120 2.72 15.86 10.91
N ALA A 121 1.61 15.63 10.22
CA ALA A 121 0.56 16.62 9.95
C ALA A 121 -0.78 15.93 9.79
N HIS A 122 -1.85 16.72 9.92
CA HIS A 122 -3.21 16.24 9.69
C HIS A 122 -4.10 17.32 9.08
N VAL A 123 -5.19 16.89 8.48
CA VAL A 123 -6.35 17.70 8.13
C VAL A 123 -7.61 16.94 8.55
N ASP A 124 -8.63 17.66 8.98
CA ASP A 124 -9.90 17.04 9.34
C ASP A 124 -10.51 16.35 8.10
N ALA A 125 -11.16 15.23 8.32
CA ALA A 125 -11.96 14.59 7.29
C ALA A 125 -13.19 15.45 6.98
N LEU A 126 -13.76 15.31 5.77
CA LEU A 126 -14.98 16.00 5.40
C LEU A 126 -16.18 15.60 6.25
N ASP A 127 -16.20 14.33 6.67
CA ASP A 127 -17.18 13.79 7.59
C ASP A 127 -16.62 13.87 9.02
N PRO A 128 -17.27 14.61 9.95
CA PRO A 128 -16.78 14.78 11.32
C PRO A 128 -16.74 13.50 12.14
N GLU A 129 -17.51 12.45 11.76
CA GLU A 129 -17.47 11.13 12.38
C GLU A 129 -16.23 10.34 11.96
N SER A 130 -15.45 10.85 11.01
CA SER A 130 -14.27 10.19 10.47
C SER A 130 -12.98 10.69 11.13
N VAL A 131 -12.04 9.78 11.38
CA VAL A 131 -10.71 10.15 11.86
C VAL A 131 -9.97 11.01 10.82
N PRO A 132 -9.10 11.96 11.24
CA PRO A 132 -8.43 12.87 10.32
C PRO A 132 -7.59 12.18 9.25
N TRP A 133 -7.39 12.85 8.12
CA TRP A 133 -6.36 12.48 7.15
C TRP A 133 -4.99 12.85 7.70
N LEU A 134 -3.98 12.04 7.41
CA LEU A 134 -2.64 12.20 8.00
C LEU A 134 -1.54 12.15 6.96
N LEU A 135 -0.51 12.95 7.20
CA LEU A 135 0.85 12.68 6.75
C LEU A 135 1.59 12.00 7.90
N VAL A 136 2.22 10.87 7.66
CA VAL A 136 2.92 10.07 8.66
C VAL A 136 4.37 9.91 8.25
N ASN A 137 5.30 10.26 9.14
CA ASN A 137 6.72 9.96 8.96
C ASN A 137 7.00 8.56 9.50
N VAL A 138 7.66 7.72 8.69
CA VAL A 138 8.16 6.42 9.13
C VAL A 138 9.33 6.62 10.08
N VAL A 139 9.31 5.94 11.20
CA VAL A 139 10.36 6.02 12.24
C VAL A 139 11.16 4.74 12.37
N SER A 140 10.64 3.61 11.87
CA SER A 140 11.40 2.37 11.76
C SER A 140 10.92 1.53 10.57
N ASN A 141 11.86 0.81 9.98
CA ASN A 141 11.61 -0.21 8.95
C ASN A 141 12.24 -1.52 9.42
N ALA A 142 11.53 -2.62 9.26
CA ALA A 142 11.99 -3.97 9.55
C ALA A 142 11.64 -4.93 8.42
N GLY A 143 12.42 -5.99 8.29
CA GLY A 143 12.22 -7.01 7.25
C GLY A 143 12.62 -6.55 5.85
N LYS A 144 12.43 -7.46 4.89
CA LYS A 144 12.65 -7.20 3.46
C LYS A 144 11.31 -7.33 2.74
N GLY A 145 10.97 -6.38 1.88
CA GLY A 145 9.72 -6.40 1.13
C GLY A 145 9.31 -5.01 0.68
N GLN A 146 8.04 -4.83 0.38
CA GLN A 146 7.53 -3.61 -0.26
C GLN A 146 7.67 -2.36 0.63
N LEU A 147 7.68 -2.53 1.99
CA LEU A 147 7.82 -1.43 2.93
C LEU A 147 9.28 -1.08 3.28
N ALA A 148 10.27 -1.84 2.82
CA ALA A 148 11.66 -1.70 3.26
C ALA A 148 12.28 -0.30 3.04
N ASN A 149 11.84 0.42 2.00
CA ASN A 149 12.34 1.77 1.66
C ASN A 149 11.29 2.86 1.84
N VAL A 150 10.14 2.56 2.44
CA VAL A 150 9.09 3.54 2.69
C VAL A 150 9.54 4.51 3.77
N THR A 151 9.37 5.80 3.52
CA THR A 151 9.74 6.88 4.45
C THR A 151 8.54 7.71 4.90
N THR A 152 7.47 7.68 4.13
CA THR A 152 6.29 8.52 4.36
C THR A 152 5.03 7.75 3.98
N ILE A 153 3.94 7.98 4.73
CA ILE A 153 2.63 7.40 4.47
C ILE A 153 1.62 8.54 4.46
N GLN A 154 0.65 8.48 3.56
CA GLN A 154 -0.57 9.26 3.66
C GLN A 154 -1.72 8.34 4.04
N ARG A 155 -2.50 8.72 5.05
CA ARG A 155 -3.83 8.17 5.36
C ARG A 155 -4.87 9.16 4.89
N VAL A 156 -5.69 8.76 3.94
CA VAL A 156 -6.72 9.61 3.30
C VAL A 156 -8.04 8.84 3.15
N HIS A 157 -9.08 9.51 2.69
CA HIS A 157 -10.41 8.93 2.44
C HIS A 157 -10.91 8.09 3.62
N THR A 158 -10.78 8.66 4.81
CA THR A 158 -11.19 8.02 6.05
C THR A 158 -12.70 8.01 6.20
N HIS A 159 -13.23 6.92 6.74
CA HIS A 159 -14.63 6.78 7.12
C HIS A 159 -14.74 6.20 8.52
N GLY A 160 -15.45 6.90 9.40
CA GLY A 160 -15.63 6.50 10.80
C GLY A 160 -14.35 6.54 11.63
N GLY A 161 -14.34 5.78 12.70
CA GLY A 161 -13.15 5.61 13.56
C GLY A 161 -13.07 6.59 14.72
N GLN A 162 -13.93 7.61 14.83
CA GLN A 162 -13.99 8.46 16.02
C GLN A 162 -14.54 7.69 17.22
N PRO A 163 -14.08 7.99 18.44
CA PRO A 163 -14.65 7.38 19.63
C PRO A 163 -16.10 7.87 19.84
N PRO A 164 -16.94 7.12 20.55
CA PRO A 164 -18.26 7.63 20.95
C PRO A 164 -18.11 8.77 21.95
N ASP A 165 -19.07 9.72 21.93
CA ASP A 165 -19.12 10.86 22.86
C ASP A 165 -19.58 10.50 24.27
N TYR A 166 -19.95 9.21 24.51
CA TYR A 166 -20.55 8.74 25.76
C TYR A 166 -19.89 7.42 26.22
N GLY A 167 -20.22 6.98 27.42
CA GLY A 167 -19.84 5.67 27.95
C GLY A 167 -18.43 5.60 28.52
N CYS A 168 -17.72 6.74 28.64
CA CYS A 168 -16.45 6.80 29.36
C CYS A 168 -16.59 7.69 30.59
N ASP A 169 -16.64 7.06 31.75
CA ASP A 169 -16.72 7.67 33.07
C ASP A 169 -15.96 6.81 34.09
N GLU A 170 -16.01 7.16 35.37
CA GLU A 170 -15.30 6.45 36.43
C GLU A 170 -15.73 4.99 36.55
N SER A 171 -17.02 4.68 36.30
CA SER A 171 -17.52 3.30 36.36
C SER A 171 -17.06 2.44 35.18
N HIS A 172 -16.60 3.06 34.11
CA HIS A 172 -16.11 2.42 32.88
C HIS A 172 -14.57 2.54 32.73
N LYS A 173 -13.87 2.96 33.79
CA LYS A 173 -12.40 3.04 33.76
C LYS A 173 -11.78 1.74 33.25
N ASP A 174 -10.82 1.87 32.36
CA ASP A 174 -10.10 0.79 31.67
C ASP A 174 -10.98 -0.08 30.73
N ALA A 175 -12.26 0.25 30.55
CA ALA A 175 -13.09 -0.38 29.52
C ALA A 175 -12.60 -0.02 28.12
N GLU A 176 -12.77 -0.94 27.19
CA GLU A 176 -12.42 -0.73 25.79
C GLU A 176 -13.66 -0.61 24.91
N THR A 177 -13.58 0.20 23.88
CA THR A 177 -14.57 0.30 22.82
C THR A 177 -13.91 0.22 21.45
N LYS A 178 -14.68 -0.25 20.45
CA LYS A 178 -14.25 -0.35 19.06
C LYS A 178 -15.10 0.59 18.20
N SER A 179 -14.46 1.42 17.43
CA SER A 179 -15.11 2.26 16.43
C SER A 179 -14.68 1.80 15.05
N ASN A 180 -15.64 1.32 14.26
CA ASN A 180 -15.37 0.85 12.90
C ASN A 180 -14.82 1.98 12.04
N TYR A 181 -13.80 1.67 11.25
CA TYR A 181 -13.23 2.63 10.30
C TYR A 181 -12.70 1.96 9.04
N SER A 182 -12.55 2.77 8.00
CA SER A 182 -11.73 2.45 6.85
C SER A 182 -10.90 3.66 6.43
N ALA A 183 -9.83 3.42 5.71
CA ALA A 183 -8.95 4.46 5.18
C ALA A 183 -8.15 3.93 3.99
N ASP A 184 -7.75 4.83 3.10
CA ASP A 184 -6.76 4.53 2.07
C ASP A 184 -5.38 4.95 2.55
N TYR A 185 -4.41 4.06 2.38
CA TYR A 185 -3.00 4.28 2.70
C TYR A 185 -2.17 4.29 1.42
N TYR A 186 -1.41 5.35 1.24
CA TYR A 186 -0.40 5.47 0.20
C TYR A 186 0.98 5.49 0.84
N PHE A 187 1.85 4.59 0.41
CA PHE A 187 3.20 4.43 0.96
C PHE A 187 4.19 5.00 -0.04
N PHE A 188 5.07 5.88 0.42
CA PHE A 188 6.00 6.62 -0.41
C PHE A 188 7.45 6.27 -0.07
N ALA A 189 8.26 6.14 -1.12
CA ALA A 189 9.70 5.93 -1.02
C ALA A 189 10.45 6.93 -1.92
N PRO A 190 11.78 7.13 -1.75
CA PRO A 190 12.56 7.94 -2.66
C PRO A 190 12.40 7.50 -4.12
N ALA A 191 12.17 8.46 -5.00
CA ALA A 191 12.14 8.22 -6.44
C ALA A 191 13.51 7.69 -6.91
N LYS A 192 13.50 6.73 -7.84
CA LYS A 192 14.71 6.12 -8.39
C LYS A 192 15.24 6.92 -9.58
#